data_d5d1e49e34cdd0964ab4b798900d96cf
#
_entry.id   d5d1e49e34cdd0964ab4b798900d96cf
#
_cell.length_a   1.000
_cell.length_b   1.000
_cell.length_c   1.000
_cell.angle_alpha   90.00
_cell.angle_beta   90.00
_cell.angle_gamma   90.00
#
_symmetry.space_group_name_H-M   'P 1'
#
loop_
_entity.id
_entity.type
_entity.pdbx_description
1 polymer ?
#
loop_
_entity_poly.entity_id
_entity_poly.type
_entity_poly.pdbx_seq_one_letter_code
_entity_poly.pdbx_strand_id
1 'polypeptide(L)'
;MSSYIQFTKATQIETIERLRNSRNGNPRYHIRFTNGIEGTTPADAGWVYAIHSGMKDVTIRFHYTQTGRCAIDDMLEGTYTNKGDNA
;
A
#
# COMPACT_ATOMS: atom_id res chain seq x y z
N MET A 1 -8.24 -21.59 10.29
CA MET A 1 -8.03 -20.94 9.47
C MET A 1 -8.06 -19.59 9.65
N SER A 2 -7.45 -18.90 9.13
CA SER A 2 -7.34 -17.59 9.43
C SER A 2 -8.42 -16.79 8.80
N SER A 3 -8.86 -15.79 9.43
CA SER A 3 -9.85 -14.96 8.86
C SER A 3 -9.23 -13.75 8.30
N TYR A 4 -8.36 -13.90 7.42
CA TYR A 4 -7.66 -12.82 6.79
C TYR A 4 -8.59 -12.05 5.87
N ILE A 5 -8.77 -10.80 6.14
CA ILE A 5 -9.62 -9.93 5.34
C ILE A 5 -8.77 -8.84 4.72
N GLN A 6 -8.88 -8.71 3.43
CA GLN A 6 -8.15 -7.71 2.68
C GLN A 6 -9.10 -6.61 2.24
N PHE A 7 -8.65 -5.39 2.32
CA PHE A 7 -9.45 -4.23 1.92
C PHE A 7 -8.79 -3.57 0.72
N THR A 8 -9.60 -2.97 -0.13
CA THR A 8 -9.10 -2.22 -1.29
C THR A 8 -9.67 -0.81 -1.21
N LYS A 9 -8.80 0.18 -1.32
CA LYS A 9 -9.20 1.58 -1.24
C LYS A 9 -8.45 2.41 -2.26
N ALA A 10 -9.16 3.32 -2.90
CA ALA A 10 -8.52 4.35 -3.71
C ALA A 10 -8.25 5.53 -2.79
N THR A 11 -7.05 6.05 -2.82
CA THR A 11 -6.67 7.13 -1.92
C THR A 11 -5.50 7.90 -2.51
N GLN A 12 -4.97 8.82 -1.75
CA GLN A 12 -3.81 9.61 -2.16
C GLN A 12 -2.72 9.47 -1.13
N ILE A 13 -1.48 9.54 -1.59
CA ILE A 13 -0.34 9.44 -0.70
C ILE A 13 -0.10 10.81 -0.08
N GLU A 14 -0.01 10.85 1.23
CA GLU A 14 0.32 12.07 1.94
C GLU A 14 1.81 12.12 2.22
N THR A 15 2.39 11.06 2.78
CA THR A 15 3.83 11.01 3.03
C THR A 15 4.34 9.60 2.78
N ILE A 16 5.61 9.52 2.36
CA ILE A 16 6.32 8.27 2.19
C ILE A 16 7.63 8.40 2.95
N GLU A 17 7.89 7.44 3.81
CA GLU A 17 9.14 7.40 4.55
C GLU A 17 9.89 6.14 4.19
N ARG A 18 11.15 6.26 3.76
CA ARG A 18 11.98 5.11 3.46
C ARG A 18 12.45 4.47 4.74
N LEU A 19 12.23 3.20 4.87
CA LEU A 19 12.69 2.46 6.02
C LEU A 19 13.94 1.68 5.63
N ARG A 20 14.49 0.97 6.60
CA ARG A 20 15.63 0.11 6.37
C ARG A 20 15.22 -1.01 5.41
N ASN A 21 16.11 -1.43 4.54
CA ASN A 21 15.80 -2.54 3.65
C ASN A 21 15.46 -3.78 4.44
N SER A 22 14.63 -4.62 3.83
CA SER A 22 14.28 -5.87 4.46
C SER A 22 15.49 -6.80 4.47
N ARG A 23 15.35 -7.90 5.17
CA ARG A 23 16.40 -8.90 5.22
C ARG A 23 16.75 -9.41 3.84
N ASN A 24 15.81 -9.41 2.92
CA ASN A 24 16.03 -9.86 1.55
C ASN A 24 16.60 -8.75 0.67
N GLY A 25 16.86 -7.59 1.21
CA GLY A 25 17.39 -6.48 0.43
C GLY A 25 16.37 -5.65 -0.30
N ASN A 26 15.10 -5.91 -0.10
CA ASN A 26 14.04 -5.15 -0.77
C ASN A 26 13.79 -3.85 -0.03
N PRO A 27 13.50 -2.75 -0.74
CA PRO A 27 13.16 -1.51 -0.06
C PRO A 27 11.85 -1.65 0.69
N ARG A 28 11.74 -0.92 1.78
CA ARG A 28 10.52 -0.88 2.56
C ARG A 28 10.16 0.57 2.83
N TYR A 29 8.86 0.84 2.90
CA TYR A 29 8.36 2.18 3.10
C TYR A 29 7.23 2.18 4.11
N HIS A 30 7.15 3.28 4.87
CA HIS A 30 5.99 3.55 5.71
C HIS A 30 5.24 4.65 4.98
N ILE A 31 3.98 4.42 4.67
CA ILE A 31 3.22 5.33 3.84
C ILE A 31 1.97 5.76 4.59
N ARG A 32 1.74 7.06 4.60
CA ARG A 32 0.52 7.61 5.15
C ARG A 32 -0.32 8.14 4.01
N PHE A 33 -1.60 7.81 4.03
CA PHE A 33 -2.52 8.23 2.99
C PHE A 33 -3.47 9.29 3.52
N THR A 34 -4.02 10.08 2.62
CA THR A 34 -4.87 11.22 3.01
C THR A 34 -6.16 10.77 3.66
N ASN A 35 -6.58 9.54 3.46
CA ASN A 35 -7.81 9.04 4.09
C ASN A 35 -7.58 8.52 5.50
N GLY A 36 -6.39 8.72 6.05
CA GLY A 36 -6.09 8.29 7.41
C GLY A 36 -5.48 6.92 7.55
N ILE A 37 -5.41 6.17 6.47
CA ILE A 37 -4.78 4.86 6.51
C ILE A 37 -3.26 5.06 6.50
N GLU A 38 -2.56 4.27 7.28
CA GLU A 38 -1.12 4.37 7.39
C GLU A 38 -0.57 2.97 7.56
N GLY A 39 0.36 2.58 6.74
CA GLY A 39 0.86 1.21 6.77
C GLY A 39 2.27 1.09 6.25
N THR A 40 2.79 -0.14 6.31
CA THR A 40 4.15 -0.44 5.93
C THR A 40 4.13 -1.48 4.82
N THR A 41 5.06 -1.35 3.87
CA THR A 41 5.16 -2.32 2.78
C THR A 41 5.79 -3.61 3.29
N PRO A 42 5.48 -4.75 2.64
CA PRO A 42 6.01 -6.02 3.08
C PRO A 42 7.50 -6.15 2.81
N ALA A 43 8.12 -7.11 3.47
CA ALA A 43 9.54 -7.35 3.33
C ALA A 43 9.89 -8.00 1.99
N ASP A 44 8.93 -8.62 1.36
CA ASP A 44 9.21 -9.42 0.17
C ASP A 44 8.14 -9.16 -0.89
N ALA A 45 8.17 -7.98 -1.46
CA ALA A 45 7.17 -7.60 -2.45
C ALA A 45 7.86 -6.88 -3.59
N GLY A 46 7.72 -7.42 -4.77
CA GLY A 46 8.34 -6.81 -5.96
C GLY A 46 7.74 -5.48 -6.33
N TRP A 47 6.48 -5.26 -6.01
CA TRP A 47 5.82 -4.03 -6.40
C TRP A 47 6.39 -2.79 -5.71
N VAL A 48 7.15 -2.96 -4.62
CA VAL A 48 7.70 -1.79 -3.94
C VAL A 48 8.70 -1.06 -4.81
N TYR A 49 9.28 -1.72 -5.79
CA TYR A 49 10.21 -1.05 -6.69
C TYR A 49 9.53 -0.06 -7.62
N ALA A 50 8.21 -0.13 -7.73
CA ALA A 50 7.47 0.81 -8.55
C ALA A 50 7.10 2.09 -7.80
N ILE A 51 7.39 2.16 -6.51
CA ILE A 51 7.03 3.34 -5.72
C ILE A 51 7.98 4.47 -6.08
N HIS A 52 7.43 5.63 -6.36
CA HIS A 52 8.24 6.80 -6.66
C HIS A 52 7.57 8.05 -6.10
N SER A 53 8.35 9.10 -5.95
CA SER A 53 7.88 10.29 -5.27
C SER A 53 6.79 11.04 -6.01
N GLY A 54 6.61 10.77 -7.29
CA GLY A 54 5.57 11.43 -8.06
C GLY A 54 4.20 10.78 -7.96
N MET A 55 4.11 9.64 -7.31
CA MET A 55 2.83 8.98 -7.16
C MET A 55 1.96 9.76 -6.21
N LYS A 56 0.76 10.07 -6.62
CA LYS A 56 -0.16 10.76 -5.74
C LYS A 56 -1.43 9.95 -5.56
N ASP A 57 -2.10 9.63 -6.65
CA ASP A 57 -3.34 8.88 -6.59
C ASP A 57 -3.01 7.41 -6.73
N VAL A 58 -3.47 6.61 -5.81
CA VAL A 58 -3.14 5.18 -5.79
C VAL A 58 -4.35 4.38 -5.35
N THR A 59 -4.34 3.12 -5.72
CA THR A 59 -5.27 2.14 -5.19
C THR A 59 -4.46 1.17 -4.36
N ILE A 60 -4.83 1.02 -3.09
CA ILE A 60 -4.09 0.16 -2.19
C ILE A 60 -4.94 -1.04 -1.80
N ARG A 61 -4.25 -2.14 -1.56
CA ARG A 61 -4.85 -3.32 -0.98
C ARG A 61 -4.08 -3.60 0.30
N PHE A 62 -4.78 -3.76 1.38
CA PHE A 62 -4.14 -3.86 2.68
C PHE A 62 -4.95 -4.74 3.63
N HIS A 63 -4.34 -5.13 4.73
CA HIS A 63 -5.03 -5.87 5.77
C HIS A 63 -4.47 -5.44 7.12
N TYR A 64 -5.18 -5.78 8.18
CA TYR A 64 -4.70 -5.54 9.53
C TYR A 64 -4.18 -6.84 10.12
N THR A 65 -3.04 -6.76 10.78
CA THR A 65 -2.45 -7.91 11.44
C THR A 65 -3.16 -8.16 12.76
N GLN A 66 -2.80 -9.24 13.41
CA GLN A 66 -3.38 -9.55 14.70
C GLN A 66 -3.11 -8.49 15.73
N THR A 67 -2.03 -7.75 15.60
CA THR A 67 -1.69 -6.69 16.54
C THR A 67 -2.32 -5.36 16.14
N GLY A 68 -3.12 -5.33 15.09
CA GLY A 68 -3.79 -4.11 14.66
C GLY A 68 -2.97 -3.24 13.74
N ARG A 69 -1.84 -3.70 13.27
CA ARG A 69 -1.03 -2.92 12.35
C ARG A 69 -1.56 -3.09 10.93
N CYS A 70 -1.43 -2.02 10.16
CA CYS A 70 -1.83 -2.06 8.76
C CYS A 70 -0.65 -2.52 7.92
N ALA A 71 -0.85 -3.57 7.16
CA ALA A 71 0.14 -4.07 6.22
C ALA A 71 -0.39 -3.85 4.82
N ILE A 72 0.39 -3.19 3.98
CA ILE A 72 -0.01 -2.88 2.61
C ILE A 72 0.37 -4.06 1.74
N ASP A 73 -0.62 -4.71 1.14
CA ASP A 73 -0.40 -5.90 0.33
C ASP A 73 -0.05 -5.55 -1.11
N ASP A 74 -0.57 -4.44 -1.61
CA ASP A 74 -0.32 -4.03 -2.97
C ASP A 74 -0.65 -2.56 -3.12
N MET A 75 -0.03 -1.89 -4.06
CA MET A 75 -0.32 -0.49 -4.34
C MET A 75 -0.08 -0.25 -5.82
N LEU A 76 -1.11 0.22 -6.51
CA LEU A 76 -1.03 0.54 -7.91
C LEU A 76 -1.21 2.02 -8.10
N GLU A 77 -0.44 2.60 -8.99
CA GLU A 77 -0.58 4.02 -9.30
C GLU A 77 -1.90 4.26 -10.02
N GLY A 78 -2.57 5.32 -9.66
CA GLY A 78 -3.87 5.64 -10.21
C GLY A 78 -4.99 5.16 -9.31
N THR A 79 -6.15 5.76 -9.45
CA THR A 79 -7.30 5.34 -8.65
C THR A 79 -8.15 4.42 -9.48
N TYR A 80 -8.48 3.29 -8.91
CA TYR A 80 -9.35 2.36 -9.59
C TYR A 80 -10.75 2.93 -9.62
N THR A 81 -11.33 3.08 -10.79
CA THR A 81 -12.70 3.50 -10.87
C THR A 81 -13.46 2.43 -11.57
N ASN A 82 -14.57 2.12 -10.98
CA ASN A 82 -15.33 1.08 -11.50
C ASN A 82 -16.18 1.46 -12.62
N LYS A 83 -16.13 2.65 -13.09
CA LYS A 83 -16.87 3.04 -14.07
C LYS A 83 -16.41 2.72 -15.29
N GLY A 84 -15.41 2.37 -15.26
CA GLY A 84 -15.06 2.12 -16.42
C GLY A 84 -15.93 1.43 -17.11
N ASP A 85 -16.17 1.27 -16.60
CA ASP A 85 -16.83 0.79 -17.12
C ASP A 85 -17.54 1.53 -17.84
N ASN A 86 -17.61 2.21 -17.87
CA ASN A 86 -18.15 2.80 -18.62
C ASN A 86 -17.60 3.17 -19.42
N ALA A 87 -17.31 2.93 -19.17
CA ALA A 87 -16.99 3.18 -20.00
C ALA A 87 -17.01 3.04 -20.74
#